data_9721e9265e70df09653fe53590ef3955
#
_entry.id   9721e9265e70df09653fe53590ef3955
#
_cell.length_a   1.000
_cell.length_b   1.000
_cell.length_c   1.000
_cell.angle_alpha   90.00
_cell.angle_beta   90.00
_cell.angle_gamma   90.00
#
_symmetry.space_group_name_H-M   'P 1'
#
loop_
_entity.id
_entity.type
_entity.pdbx_description
1 polymer ?
#
loop_
_entity_poly.entity_id
_entity_poly.type
_entity_poly.pdbx_seq_one_letter_code
_entity_poly.pdbx_strand_id
1 'polypeptide(L)'
;MRVLVKIIKYLLFVVVGLYTVALLGGPALLFHMMLDKHVDYNNIYDARDWDLPAPDTLTLFTQDSVKIVALESRPDSAKAVVICLSGIENPSVTAFWGHVREFNKRGIAAILPDLRAHGQSSGERIAMGWEEFRDVAAVTDYIEANYPAETPVTILGLSMGAAVAINSIGCNERIDGIVSISGYSSVEDALTDQIQN
;
A
#
# COMPACT_ATOMS: atom_id res chain seq x y z
N MET A 1 -2.18 -59.28 -16.36
CA MET A 1 -1.17 -58.35 -16.89
C MET A 1 -1.77 -57.16 -17.65
N ARG A 2 -2.59 -57.33 -18.69
CA ARG A 2 -3.17 -56.22 -19.50
C ARG A 2 -4.09 -55.27 -18.71
N VAL A 3 -4.89 -55.75 -17.74
CA VAL A 3 -5.78 -54.94 -16.91
C VAL A 3 -4.98 -54.05 -15.94
N LEU A 4 -3.95 -54.62 -15.30
CA LEU A 4 -3.07 -53.88 -14.38
C LEU A 4 -2.34 -52.73 -15.10
N VAL A 5 -1.86 -52.98 -16.32
CA VAL A 5 -1.22 -51.94 -17.14
C VAL A 5 -2.19 -50.79 -17.49
N LYS A 6 -3.46 -51.09 -17.77
CA LYS A 6 -4.49 -50.06 -18.01
C LYS A 6 -4.74 -49.21 -16.77
N ILE A 7 -4.86 -49.86 -15.60
CA ILE A 7 -5.06 -49.15 -14.32
C ILE A 7 -3.89 -48.24 -14.03
N ILE A 8 -2.64 -48.73 -14.18
CA ILE A 8 -1.43 -47.91 -13.96
C ILE A 8 -1.39 -46.71 -14.91
N LYS A 9 -1.70 -46.88 -16.20
CA LYS A 9 -1.77 -45.79 -17.16
C LYS A 9 -2.82 -44.74 -16.80
N TYR A 10 -4.00 -45.20 -16.36
CA TYR A 10 -5.06 -44.28 -15.94
C TYR A 10 -4.67 -43.50 -14.69
N LEU A 11 -4.11 -44.17 -13.68
CA LEU A 11 -3.60 -43.50 -12.48
C LEU A 11 -2.50 -42.49 -12.81
N LEU A 12 -1.56 -42.83 -13.70
CA LEU A 12 -0.52 -41.93 -14.14
C LEU A 12 -1.12 -40.69 -14.85
N PHE A 13 -2.11 -40.90 -15.72
CA PHE A 13 -2.79 -39.80 -16.40
C PHE A 13 -3.50 -38.86 -15.41
N VAL A 14 -4.18 -39.42 -14.41
CA VAL A 14 -4.84 -38.63 -13.36
C VAL A 14 -3.81 -37.86 -12.53
N VAL A 15 -2.71 -38.48 -12.13
CA VAL A 15 -1.64 -37.82 -11.37
C VAL A 15 -1.00 -36.68 -12.16
N VAL A 16 -0.68 -36.93 -13.44
CA VAL A 16 -0.13 -35.89 -14.33
C VAL A 16 -1.13 -34.75 -14.51
N GLY A 17 -2.42 -35.07 -14.69
CA GLY A 17 -3.48 -34.08 -14.82
C GLY A 17 -3.59 -33.19 -13.56
N LEU A 18 -3.62 -33.80 -12.37
CA LEU A 18 -3.66 -33.09 -11.09
C LEU A 18 -2.41 -32.23 -10.88
N TYR A 19 -1.23 -32.78 -11.22
CA TYR A 19 0.02 -32.01 -11.14
C TYR A 19 0.02 -30.82 -12.08
N THR A 20 -0.48 -30.99 -13.32
CA THR A 20 -0.60 -29.89 -14.28
C THR A 20 -1.55 -28.80 -13.79
N VAL A 21 -2.71 -29.18 -13.23
CA VAL A 21 -3.66 -28.23 -12.65
C VAL A 21 -3.04 -27.49 -11.45
N ALA A 22 -2.34 -28.19 -10.58
CA ALA A 22 -1.65 -27.59 -9.45
C ALA A 22 -0.51 -26.65 -9.89
N LEU A 23 0.24 -27.02 -10.91
CA LEU A 23 1.35 -26.21 -11.43
C LEU A 23 0.87 -24.94 -12.14
N LEU A 24 -0.20 -25.02 -12.92
CA LEU A 24 -0.70 -23.89 -13.70
C LEU A 24 -1.70 -23.02 -12.94
N GLY A 25 -2.54 -23.64 -12.09
CA GLY A 25 -3.58 -22.93 -11.33
C GLY A 25 -3.17 -22.54 -9.91
N GLY A 26 -2.27 -23.31 -9.31
CA GLY A 26 -1.83 -23.09 -7.92
C GLY A 26 -1.22 -21.71 -7.68
N PRO A 27 -0.26 -21.25 -8.48
CA PRO A 27 0.31 -19.91 -8.30
C PRO A 27 -0.72 -18.79 -8.44
N ALA A 28 -1.61 -18.88 -9.43
CA ALA A 28 -2.67 -17.90 -9.64
C ALA A 28 -3.65 -17.87 -8.45
N LEU A 29 -4.03 -19.04 -7.92
CA LEU A 29 -4.89 -19.15 -6.75
C LEU A 29 -4.21 -18.56 -5.50
N LEU A 30 -2.94 -18.87 -5.26
CA LEU A 30 -2.17 -18.32 -4.15
C LEU A 30 -2.06 -16.80 -4.24
N PHE A 31 -1.76 -16.28 -5.42
CA PHE A 31 -1.68 -14.84 -5.66
C PHE A 31 -3.02 -14.15 -5.39
N HIS A 32 -4.12 -14.74 -5.88
CA HIS A 32 -5.46 -14.26 -5.59
C HIS A 32 -5.77 -14.25 -4.09
N MET A 33 -5.46 -15.33 -3.38
CA MET A 33 -5.66 -15.40 -1.92
C MET A 33 -4.80 -14.40 -1.13
N MET A 34 -3.65 -14.01 -1.65
CA MET A 34 -2.78 -13.01 -1.02
C MET A 34 -3.26 -11.58 -1.22
N LEU A 35 -3.82 -11.26 -2.38
CA LEU A 35 -4.17 -9.90 -2.77
C LEU A 35 -5.64 -9.56 -2.62
N ASP A 36 -6.55 -10.51 -2.82
CA ASP A 36 -7.98 -10.28 -2.70
C ASP A 36 -8.41 -10.43 -1.25
N LYS A 37 -8.04 -9.45 -0.45
CA LYS A 37 -8.38 -9.37 0.97
C LYS A 37 -8.37 -7.93 1.42
N HIS A 38 -9.08 -7.67 2.50
CA HIS A 38 -8.92 -6.46 3.31
C HIS A 38 -7.98 -6.76 4.48
N VAL A 39 -7.02 -5.88 4.72
CA VAL A 39 -6.11 -5.98 5.88
C VAL A 39 -6.67 -5.14 7.00
N ASP A 40 -7.39 -5.80 7.90
CA ASP A 40 -7.94 -5.15 9.09
C ASP A 40 -6.84 -4.88 10.12
N TYR A 41 -6.71 -3.64 10.52
CA TYR A 41 -5.93 -3.26 11.67
C TYR A 41 -6.52 -2.03 12.35
N ASN A 42 -6.28 -1.90 13.65
CA ASN A 42 -6.58 -0.70 14.40
C ASN A 42 -5.33 0.18 14.52
N ASN A 43 -5.54 1.46 14.77
CA ASN A 43 -4.44 2.36 15.10
C ASN A 43 -3.77 1.86 16.41
N ILE A 44 -2.54 1.35 16.27
CA ILE A 44 -1.84 0.67 17.37
C ILE A 44 -1.14 1.68 18.29
N TYR A 45 -0.64 2.77 17.69
CA TYR A 45 0.11 3.79 18.42
C TYR A 45 -0.69 5.08 18.51
N ASP A 46 -0.70 5.68 19.69
CA ASP A 46 -1.31 6.99 19.91
C ASP A 46 -0.30 8.10 19.60
N ALA A 47 -0.73 9.12 18.86
CA ALA A 47 0.12 10.28 18.54
C ALA A 47 0.64 10.99 19.80
N ARG A 48 -0.15 10.96 20.89
CA ARG A 48 0.22 11.56 22.18
C ARG A 48 1.44 10.92 22.83
N ASP A 49 1.70 9.64 22.58
CA ASP A 49 2.91 8.95 23.05
C ASP A 49 4.19 9.49 22.38
N TRP A 50 4.01 10.28 21.34
CA TRP A 50 5.08 10.93 20.56
C TRP A 50 5.10 12.45 20.72
N ASP A 51 4.47 13.00 21.76
CA ASP A 51 4.33 14.44 21.99
C ASP A 51 3.65 15.19 20.82
N LEU A 52 2.75 14.52 20.12
CA LEU A 52 1.94 15.07 19.04
C LEU A 52 0.50 15.33 19.52
N PRO A 53 -0.18 16.37 19.02
CA PRO A 53 -1.62 16.52 19.23
C PRO A 53 -2.37 15.36 18.58
N ALA A 54 -3.63 15.18 18.98
CA ALA A 54 -4.50 14.23 18.27
C ALA A 54 -4.59 14.60 16.79
N PRO A 55 -4.40 13.65 15.88
CA PRO A 55 -4.49 13.93 14.45
C PRO A 55 -5.95 14.16 14.04
N ASP A 56 -6.13 14.92 12.97
CA ASP A 56 -7.40 15.02 12.29
C ASP A 56 -7.63 13.76 11.45
N THR A 57 -8.85 13.26 11.45
CA THR A 57 -9.23 12.12 10.61
C THR A 57 -9.92 12.61 9.34
N LEU A 58 -9.32 12.32 8.20
CA LEU A 58 -9.84 12.68 6.89
C LEU A 58 -10.60 11.51 6.29
N THR A 59 -11.69 11.81 5.59
CA THR A 59 -12.41 10.86 4.74
C THR A 59 -12.42 11.40 3.32
N LEU A 60 -11.72 10.72 2.44
CA LEU A 60 -11.51 11.11 1.05
C LEU A 60 -12.15 10.06 0.12
N PHE A 61 -12.37 10.42 -1.12
CA PHE A 61 -12.90 9.50 -2.12
C PHE A 61 -12.04 9.57 -3.38
N THR A 62 -11.64 8.41 -3.87
CA THR A 62 -10.94 8.29 -5.15
C THR A 62 -11.89 8.48 -6.33
N GLN A 63 -11.35 8.68 -7.54
CA GLN A 63 -12.15 8.76 -8.76
C GLN A 63 -12.95 7.48 -9.05
N ASP A 64 -12.46 6.33 -8.60
CA ASP A 64 -13.16 5.05 -8.69
C ASP A 64 -14.04 4.75 -7.45
N SER A 65 -14.36 5.80 -6.68
CA SER A 65 -15.30 5.78 -5.55
C SER A 65 -14.88 4.92 -4.36
N VAL A 66 -13.60 4.63 -4.20
CA VAL A 66 -13.05 3.99 -3.02
C VAL A 66 -12.92 5.04 -1.90
N LYS A 67 -13.45 4.73 -0.72
CA LYS A 67 -13.27 5.56 0.46
C LYS A 67 -11.86 5.36 1.02
N ILE A 68 -11.10 6.45 1.17
CA ILE A 68 -9.79 6.49 1.80
C ILE A 68 -9.90 7.25 3.12
N VAL A 69 -9.44 6.63 4.18
CA VAL A 69 -9.31 7.27 5.49
C VAL A 69 -7.84 7.61 5.71
N ALA A 70 -7.57 8.83 6.14
CA ALA A 70 -6.21 9.28 6.44
C ALA A 70 -6.15 10.01 7.77
N LEU A 71 -4.99 9.98 8.42
CA LEU A 71 -4.69 10.78 9.60
C LEU A 71 -3.83 11.96 9.17
N GLU A 72 -4.22 13.17 9.57
CA GLU A 72 -3.45 14.37 9.33
C GLU A 72 -2.87 14.91 10.63
N SER A 73 -1.56 15.15 10.63
CA SER A 73 -0.87 15.90 11.69
C SER A 73 -0.28 17.16 11.08
N ARG A 74 -0.87 18.31 11.44
CA ARG A 74 -0.57 19.60 10.83
C ARG A 74 -0.08 20.60 11.87
N PRO A 75 1.17 21.10 11.78
CA PRO A 75 1.63 22.20 12.59
C PRO A 75 1.00 23.53 12.14
N ASP A 76 0.92 24.52 13.05
CA ASP A 76 0.27 25.83 12.79
C ASP A 76 0.77 26.54 11.53
N SER A 77 2.02 26.33 11.16
CA SER A 77 2.67 26.94 9.99
C SER A 77 3.33 25.86 9.13
N ALA A 78 2.53 25.08 8.43
CA ALA A 78 3.04 24.06 7.54
C ALA A 78 3.72 24.69 6.31
N LYS A 79 4.99 24.33 6.10
CA LYS A 79 5.83 24.79 4.97
C LYS A 79 5.91 23.75 3.85
N ALA A 80 5.59 22.50 4.13
CA ALA A 80 5.57 21.38 3.21
C ALA A 80 4.63 20.30 3.76
N VAL A 81 4.25 19.35 2.91
CA VAL A 81 3.45 18.18 3.28
C VAL A 81 4.20 16.91 2.89
N VAL A 82 4.21 15.93 3.80
CA VAL A 82 4.70 14.58 3.51
C VAL A 82 3.52 13.60 3.59
N ILE A 83 3.30 12.86 2.51
CA ILE A 83 2.37 11.73 2.49
C ILE A 83 3.16 10.48 2.88
N CYS A 84 2.77 9.81 3.98
CA CYS A 84 3.46 8.61 4.47
C CYS A 84 2.70 7.35 4.06
N LEU A 85 3.28 6.53 3.20
CA LEU A 85 2.67 5.32 2.66
C LEU A 85 3.32 4.07 3.27
N SER A 86 2.53 3.24 3.91
CA SER A 86 2.98 1.99 4.55
C SER A 86 3.18 0.85 3.55
N GLY A 87 3.88 -0.20 3.99
CA GLY A 87 4.00 -1.45 3.26
C GLY A 87 2.73 -2.29 3.36
N ILE A 88 2.69 -3.37 2.58
CA ILE A 88 1.62 -4.38 2.65
C ILE A 88 1.61 -5.01 4.06
N GLU A 89 0.41 -5.23 4.59
CA GLU A 89 0.22 -5.86 5.92
C GLU A 89 1.00 -5.17 7.07
N ASN A 90 1.43 -3.93 6.87
CA ASN A 90 2.02 -3.18 7.96
C ASN A 90 0.97 -2.99 9.06
N PRO A 91 1.36 -3.13 10.33
CA PRO A 91 0.40 -3.14 11.45
C PRO A 91 -0.45 -1.87 11.58
N SER A 92 0.00 -0.72 11.09
CA SER A 92 -0.79 0.52 11.02
C SER A 92 0.04 1.67 10.45
N VAL A 93 -0.61 2.64 9.82
CA VAL A 93 0.01 3.93 9.44
C VAL A 93 0.50 4.71 10.66
N THR A 94 -0.02 4.42 11.83
CA THR A 94 0.42 5.04 13.10
C THR A 94 1.87 4.68 13.49
N ALA A 95 2.50 3.72 12.84
CA ALA A 95 3.94 3.43 12.99
C ALA A 95 4.83 4.61 12.53
N PHE A 96 4.29 5.55 11.77
CA PHE A 96 5.03 6.74 11.33
C PHE A 96 5.09 7.87 12.38
N TRP A 97 4.43 7.80 13.53
CA TRP A 97 4.39 8.91 14.49
C TRP A 97 5.77 9.44 14.90
N GLY A 98 6.76 8.56 15.00
CA GLY A 98 8.13 9.00 15.27
C GLY A 98 8.70 9.92 14.18
N HIS A 99 8.41 9.62 12.92
CA HIS A 99 8.80 10.45 11.77
C HIS A 99 7.97 11.73 11.74
N VAL A 100 6.66 11.64 11.97
CA VAL A 100 5.74 12.78 11.99
C VAL A 100 6.16 13.80 13.03
N ARG A 101 6.55 13.36 14.25
CA ARG A 101 7.09 14.27 15.26
C ARG A 101 8.28 15.08 14.75
N GLU A 102 9.21 14.43 14.05
CA GLU A 102 10.39 15.11 13.51
C GLU A 102 10.04 16.01 12.32
N PHE A 103 9.02 15.67 11.55
CA PHE A 103 8.49 16.53 10.48
C PHE A 103 7.82 17.77 11.06
N ASN A 104 6.93 17.61 12.04
CA ASN A 104 6.20 18.72 12.64
C ASN A 104 7.14 19.73 13.32
N LYS A 105 8.21 19.28 13.98
CA LYS A 105 9.26 20.16 14.54
C LYS A 105 9.90 21.06 13.48
N ARG A 106 9.87 20.65 12.22
CA ARG A 106 10.44 21.39 11.08
C ARG A 106 9.38 22.15 10.29
N GLY A 107 8.14 22.20 10.77
CA GLY A 107 7.03 22.85 10.08
C GLY A 107 6.56 22.06 8.84
N ILE A 108 6.67 20.74 8.86
CA ILE A 108 6.21 19.86 7.79
C ILE A 108 4.99 19.10 8.30
N ALA A 109 3.86 19.24 7.61
CA ALA A 109 2.65 18.45 7.88
C ALA A 109 2.82 17.02 7.37
N ALA A 110 2.11 16.09 7.97
CA ALA A 110 2.11 14.70 7.54
C ALA A 110 0.68 14.19 7.36
N ILE A 111 0.43 13.51 6.24
CA ILE A 111 -0.82 12.81 5.96
C ILE A 111 -0.50 11.32 5.81
N LEU A 112 -1.20 10.50 6.58
CA LEU A 112 -0.99 9.07 6.69
C LEU A 112 -2.25 8.33 6.23
N PRO A 113 -2.42 8.07 4.92
CA PRO A 113 -3.58 7.35 4.44
C PRO A 113 -3.46 5.85 4.69
N ASP A 114 -4.55 5.25 5.13
CA ASP A 114 -4.78 3.84 4.91
C ASP A 114 -5.03 3.66 3.40
N LEU A 115 -4.15 2.97 2.72
CA LEU A 115 -4.35 2.66 1.30
C LEU A 115 -5.58 1.77 1.11
N ARG A 116 -6.13 1.68 -0.11
CA ARG A 116 -7.26 0.77 -0.40
C ARG A 116 -6.98 -0.64 0.13
N ALA A 117 -8.02 -1.31 0.57
CA ALA A 117 -7.96 -2.63 1.20
C ALA A 117 -7.12 -2.70 2.50
N HIS A 118 -6.87 -1.56 3.17
CA HIS A 118 -6.19 -1.52 4.46
C HIS A 118 -6.93 -0.65 5.48
N GLY A 119 -6.87 -1.05 6.74
CA GLY A 119 -7.34 -0.28 7.89
C GLY A 119 -8.78 0.17 7.80
N GLN A 120 -9.01 1.48 7.86
CA GLN A 120 -10.35 2.09 7.81
C GLN A 120 -10.79 2.49 6.40
N SER A 121 -9.90 2.37 5.41
CA SER A 121 -10.22 2.59 3.99
C SER A 121 -11.06 1.45 3.44
N SER A 122 -11.77 1.69 2.33
CA SER A 122 -12.54 0.65 1.64
C SER A 122 -11.66 -0.13 0.67
N GLY A 123 -12.25 -1.17 0.08
CA GLY A 123 -11.60 -2.04 -0.91
C GLY A 123 -11.36 -3.42 -0.34
N GLU A 124 -11.31 -4.40 -1.23
CA GLU A 124 -11.12 -5.81 -0.91
C GLU A 124 -9.95 -6.42 -1.70
N ARG A 125 -9.16 -5.54 -2.35
CA ARG A 125 -8.04 -5.97 -3.16
C ARG A 125 -6.86 -5.03 -3.02
N ILE A 126 -5.70 -5.64 -2.78
CA ILE A 126 -4.39 -4.99 -2.77
C ILE A 126 -3.81 -5.12 -4.17
N ALA A 127 -3.46 -4.01 -4.81
CA ALA A 127 -2.97 -3.99 -6.18
C ALA A 127 -1.44 -3.83 -6.27
N MET A 128 -0.72 -3.98 -5.17
CA MET A 128 0.75 -3.98 -5.11
C MET A 128 1.40 -2.73 -5.72
N GLY A 129 0.76 -1.58 -5.59
CA GLY A 129 1.21 -0.30 -6.13
C GLY A 129 0.60 0.07 -7.48
N TRP A 130 -0.14 -0.82 -8.13
CA TRP A 130 -0.69 -0.58 -9.47
C TRP A 130 -1.95 0.31 -9.48
N GLU A 131 -2.83 0.21 -8.48
CA GLU A 131 -4.06 1.00 -8.39
C GLU A 131 -4.02 2.06 -7.29
N GLU A 132 -3.16 1.89 -6.30
CA GLU A 132 -3.05 2.73 -5.11
C GLU A 132 -2.59 4.17 -5.44
N PHE A 133 -2.07 4.44 -6.64
CA PHE A 133 -1.80 5.81 -7.08
C PHE A 133 -3.08 6.68 -7.10
N ARG A 134 -4.27 6.07 -7.26
CA ARG A 134 -5.55 6.79 -7.16
C ARG A 134 -5.86 7.23 -5.74
N ASP A 135 -5.39 6.47 -4.75
CA ASP A 135 -5.54 6.83 -3.34
C ASP A 135 -4.67 8.04 -3.02
N VAL A 136 -3.44 8.05 -3.56
CA VAL A 136 -2.55 9.21 -3.47
C VAL A 136 -3.14 10.42 -4.20
N ALA A 137 -3.78 10.23 -5.36
CA ALA A 137 -4.46 11.32 -6.06
C ALA A 137 -5.54 11.97 -5.20
N ALA A 138 -6.37 11.18 -4.51
CA ALA A 138 -7.38 11.72 -3.59
C ALA A 138 -6.75 12.51 -2.42
N VAL A 139 -5.57 12.09 -1.94
CA VAL A 139 -4.84 12.85 -0.91
C VAL A 139 -4.26 14.15 -1.48
N THR A 140 -3.72 14.14 -2.70
CA THR A 140 -3.20 15.37 -3.32
C THR A 140 -4.31 16.34 -3.68
N ASP A 141 -5.48 15.87 -4.11
CA ASP A 141 -6.67 16.72 -4.32
C ASP A 141 -7.08 17.43 -3.01
N TYR A 142 -7.03 16.71 -1.88
CA TYR A 142 -7.25 17.30 -0.57
C TYR A 142 -6.20 18.37 -0.24
N ILE A 143 -4.92 18.09 -0.51
CA ILE A 143 -3.83 19.04 -0.27
C ILE A 143 -4.03 20.30 -1.10
N GLU A 144 -4.37 20.18 -2.37
CA GLU A 144 -4.63 21.34 -3.24
C GLU A 144 -5.78 22.22 -2.74
N ALA A 145 -6.80 21.61 -2.14
CA ALA A 145 -7.94 22.34 -1.62
C ALA A 145 -7.69 23.00 -0.25
N ASN A 146 -6.71 22.54 0.53
CA ASN A 146 -6.56 22.92 1.95
C ASN A 146 -5.20 23.53 2.30
N TYR A 147 -4.23 23.54 1.38
CA TYR A 147 -2.91 24.11 1.55
C TYR A 147 -2.63 25.17 0.47
N PRO A 148 -1.73 26.12 0.71
CA PRO A 148 -1.27 27.05 -0.34
C PRO A 148 -0.75 26.30 -1.57
N ALA A 149 -1.00 26.84 -2.76
CA ALA A 149 -0.65 26.17 -4.02
C ALA A 149 0.85 25.88 -4.17
N GLU A 150 1.69 26.72 -3.59
CA GLU A 150 3.15 26.61 -3.58
C GLU A 150 3.69 25.64 -2.51
N THR A 151 2.84 25.03 -1.67
CA THR A 151 3.30 24.11 -0.60
C THR A 151 3.88 22.86 -1.21
N PRO A 152 5.17 22.55 -1.02
CA PRO A 152 5.77 21.35 -1.56
C PRO A 152 5.14 20.07 -0.99
N VAL A 153 4.95 19.07 -1.85
CA VAL A 153 4.42 17.76 -1.49
C VAL A 153 5.44 16.67 -1.79
N THR A 154 5.77 15.90 -0.78
CA THR A 154 6.70 14.76 -0.91
C THR A 154 6.01 13.48 -0.42
N ILE A 155 6.30 12.34 -1.04
CA ILE A 155 5.86 11.04 -0.54
C ILE A 155 7.03 10.32 0.12
N LEU A 156 6.78 9.81 1.33
CA LEU A 156 7.64 8.84 2.00
C LEU A 156 6.95 7.47 1.92
N GLY A 157 7.48 6.59 1.09
CA GLY A 157 6.92 5.25 0.89
C GLY A 157 7.84 4.15 1.40
N LEU A 158 7.26 3.16 2.08
CA LEU A 158 7.94 1.97 2.57
C LEU A 158 7.41 0.72 1.85
N SER A 159 8.31 -0.11 1.29
CA SER A 159 7.96 -1.39 0.63
C SER A 159 6.89 -1.18 -0.47
N MET A 160 5.68 -1.75 -0.35
CA MET A 160 4.57 -1.48 -1.27
C MET A 160 4.28 0.02 -1.39
N GLY A 161 4.28 0.78 -0.28
CA GLY A 161 4.11 2.23 -0.32
C GLY A 161 5.19 2.96 -1.11
N ALA A 162 6.40 2.40 -1.21
CA ALA A 162 7.47 2.92 -2.05
C ALA A 162 7.19 2.69 -3.54
N ALA A 163 6.62 1.55 -3.91
CA ALA A 163 6.16 1.29 -5.28
C ALA A 163 4.98 2.21 -5.65
N VAL A 164 4.03 2.41 -4.72
CA VAL A 164 2.94 3.39 -4.89
C VAL A 164 3.50 4.79 -5.13
N ALA A 165 4.50 5.24 -4.36
CA ALA A 165 5.13 6.55 -4.51
C ALA A 165 5.75 6.73 -5.91
N ILE A 166 6.47 5.71 -6.40
CA ILE A 166 7.09 5.72 -7.73
C ILE A 166 6.02 5.83 -8.82
N ASN A 167 4.95 5.04 -8.73
CA ASN A 167 3.86 5.09 -9.71
C ASN A 167 3.09 6.42 -9.64
N SER A 168 2.93 6.99 -8.45
CA SER A 168 2.20 8.25 -8.27
C SER A 168 2.93 9.44 -8.87
N ILE A 169 4.25 9.57 -8.70
CA ILE A 169 5.00 10.71 -9.26
C ILE A 169 5.00 10.72 -10.79
N GLY A 170 4.86 9.55 -11.41
CA GLY A 170 4.79 9.43 -12.87
C GLY A 170 3.49 9.94 -13.49
N CYS A 171 2.42 10.12 -12.70
CA CYS A 171 1.09 10.50 -13.17
C CYS A 171 0.44 11.65 -12.38
N ASN A 172 1.15 12.28 -11.45
CA ASN A 172 0.62 13.35 -10.63
C ASN A 172 1.64 14.49 -10.46
N GLU A 173 1.45 15.57 -11.19
CA GLU A 173 2.34 16.75 -11.23
C GLU A 173 2.37 17.51 -9.88
N ARG A 174 1.42 17.24 -8.96
CA ARG A 174 1.38 17.88 -7.65
C ARG A 174 2.46 17.33 -6.70
N ILE A 175 3.11 16.24 -7.04
CA ILE A 175 4.14 15.59 -6.22
C ILE A 175 5.51 16.13 -6.64
N ASP A 176 6.18 16.83 -5.73
CA ASP A 176 7.50 17.46 -5.97
C ASP A 176 8.65 16.47 -5.73
N GLY A 177 8.43 15.42 -4.96
CA GLY A 177 9.49 14.45 -4.66
C GLY A 177 9.02 13.19 -3.96
N ILE A 178 9.87 12.18 -3.97
CA ILE A 178 9.63 10.92 -3.28
C ILE A 178 10.86 10.47 -2.49
N VAL A 179 10.61 9.80 -1.37
CA VAL A 179 11.58 9.00 -0.63
C VAL A 179 11.07 7.57 -0.66
N SER A 180 11.76 6.71 -1.39
CA SER A 180 11.42 5.30 -1.57
C SER A 180 12.34 4.44 -0.72
N ILE A 181 11.76 3.71 0.26
CA ILE A 181 12.51 2.82 1.16
C ILE A 181 12.08 1.40 0.85
N SER A 182 13.04 0.55 0.47
CA SER A 182 12.81 -0.87 0.13
C SER A 182 11.71 -1.06 -0.92
N GLY A 183 11.64 -0.16 -1.89
CA GLY A 183 10.74 -0.29 -3.04
C GLY A 183 11.24 -1.37 -4.00
N TYR A 184 10.32 -1.87 -4.81
CA TYR A 184 10.60 -2.86 -5.86
C TYR A 184 10.23 -2.27 -7.23
N SER A 185 10.94 -2.73 -8.27
CA SER A 185 10.74 -2.32 -9.66
C SER A 185 9.50 -3.01 -10.27
N SER A 186 9.25 -4.24 -9.86
CA SER A 186 8.09 -5.04 -10.27
C SER A 186 7.75 -6.06 -9.19
N VAL A 187 6.52 -6.56 -9.19
CA VAL A 187 6.09 -7.66 -8.30
C VAL A 187 6.89 -8.93 -8.60
N GLU A 188 7.25 -9.17 -9.86
CA GLU A 188 8.06 -10.32 -10.28
C GLU A 188 9.45 -10.26 -9.67
N ASP A 189 10.12 -9.11 -9.70
CA ASP A 189 11.43 -8.92 -9.07
C ASP A 189 11.35 -9.09 -7.56
N ALA A 190 10.35 -8.50 -6.91
CA ALA A 190 10.15 -8.62 -5.47
C ALA A 190 9.97 -10.08 -5.02
N LEU A 191 9.22 -10.89 -5.78
CA LEU A 191 9.03 -12.31 -5.49
C LEU A 191 10.30 -13.12 -5.76
N THR A 192 11.03 -12.80 -6.82
CA THR A 192 12.27 -13.50 -7.18
C THR A 192 13.34 -13.29 -6.12
N ASP A 193 13.51 -12.07 -5.62
CA ASP A 193 14.48 -11.73 -4.57
C ASP A 193 14.16 -12.45 -3.24
N GLN A 194 12.89 -12.65 -2.91
CA GLN A 194 12.48 -13.39 -1.71
C GLN A 194 12.74 -14.90 -1.81
N ILE A 195 12.77 -15.48 -3.01
CA ILE A 195 13.03 -16.91 -3.21
C ILE A 195 14.54 -17.20 -3.20
N GLN A 196 15.37 -16.22 -3.55
CA GLN A 196 16.85 -16.38 -3.65
C GLN A 196 17.59 -16.12 -2.33
N ASN A 197 16.93 -15.54 -1.32
CA ASN A 197 17.46 -15.26 0.02
C ASN A 197 16.84 -16.18 1.08
#